data_9294fe8c0f798e0c756f6927bd386e09
#
_entry.id   9294fe8c0f798e0c756f6927bd386e09
#
_cell.length_a   1.000
_cell.length_b   1.000
_cell.length_c   1.000
_cell.angle_alpha   90.00
_cell.angle_beta   90.00
_cell.angle_gamma   90.00
#
_symmetry.space_group_name_H-M   'P 1'
#
loop_
_entity.id
_entity.type
_entity.pdbx_description
1 polymer ?
#
loop_
_entity_poly.entity_id
_entity_poly.type
_entity_poly.pdbx_seq_one_letter_code
_entity_poly.pdbx_strand_id
1 'polypeptide(L)'
;MLLVALILLPFIFTNPVFPTLPWKIPCVFPVKVTYKTSTKKSAKAKTKKLTYTLKVAKVGVALSGDSVVAIGSTTKLTNTKKNSSRAKITYTSSDDSIATVAADGTVTGVKAGKVTITAKITVGKDSATTTKDVEVKNYV
;
A
#
# COMPACT_ATOMS: atom_id res chain seq x y z
N MET A 1 -17.63 13.75 -44.97
CA MET A 1 -16.40 13.90 -44.19
C MET A 1 -16.75 14.65 -42.91
N LEU A 2 -16.92 13.90 -41.79
CA LEU A 2 -17.48 14.44 -40.55
C LEU A 2 -16.32 14.75 -39.63
N LEU A 3 -16.04 16.04 -39.41
CA LEU A 3 -14.99 16.49 -38.47
C LEU A 3 -15.59 16.42 -37.06
N VAL A 4 -15.16 15.40 -36.28
CA VAL A 4 -15.49 15.33 -34.84
C VAL A 4 -14.51 16.24 -34.12
N ALA A 5 -14.95 17.47 -33.82
CA ALA A 5 -14.22 18.33 -32.90
C ALA A 5 -14.38 17.80 -31.48
N LEU A 6 -13.37 17.12 -31.00
CA LEU A 6 -13.22 16.75 -29.59
C LEU A 6 -12.82 18.00 -28.80
N ILE A 7 -13.81 18.74 -28.29
CA ILE A 7 -13.53 19.84 -27.37
C ILE A 7 -13.17 19.22 -26.02
N LEU A 8 -11.89 19.08 -25.77
CA LEU A 8 -11.34 18.87 -24.43
C LEU A 8 -11.51 20.19 -23.65
N LEU A 9 -12.59 20.32 -22.92
CA LEU A 9 -12.69 21.35 -21.89
C LEU A 9 -11.74 20.94 -20.74
N PRO A 10 -10.83 21.83 -20.30
CA PRO A 10 -10.04 21.58 -19.12
C PRO A 10 -11.00 21.49 -17.92
N PHE A 11 -11.03 20.31 -17.29
CA PHE A 11 -11.69 20.15 -15.99
C PHE A 11 -10.88 20.97 -14.98
N ILE A 12 -11.33 22.18 -14.70
CA ILE A 12 -10.84 22.93 -13.54
C ILE A 12 -11.45 22.25 -12.32
N PHE A 13 -10.65 21.39 -11.67
CA PHE A 13 -10.95 20.93 -10.32
C PHE A 13 -10.79 22.13 -9.37
N THR A 14 -11.87 22.88 -9.16
CA THR A 14 -11.97 23.70 -7.96
C THR A 14 -12.13 22.73 -6.79
N ASN A 15 -11.08 22.62 -6.01
CA ASN A 15 -10.96 21.75 -4.86
C ASN A 15 -11.99 22.17 -3.78
N PRO A 16 -13.14 21.50 -3.62
CA PRO A 16 -13.89 21.65 -2.39
C PRO A 16 -13.09 20.91 -1.31
N VAL A 17 -12.86 21.59 -0.19
CA VAL A 17 -12.28 21.03 1.03
C VAL A 17 -13.02 19.75 1.37
N PHE A 18 -12.41 18.60 1.04
CA PHE A 18 -12.97 17.31 1.42
C PHE A 18 -12.69 17.10 2.90
N PRO A 19 -13.73 17.01 3.75
CA PRO A 19 -13.57 16.47 5.08
C PRO A 19 -13.05 15.04 4.94
N THR A 20 -12.13 14.67 5.78
CA THR A 20 -11.47 13.36 5.84
C THR A 20 -12.47 12.23 5.73
N LEU A 21 -12.62 11.67 4.53
CA LEU A 21 -13.49 10.51 4.29
C LEU A 21 -12.85 9.24 4.85
N PRO A 22 -13.60 8.42 5.57
CA PRO A 22 -13.10 7.14 6.09
C PRO A 22 -12.77 6.20 4.92
N TRP A 23 -11.59 5.62 4.96
CA TRP A 23 -10.92 4.82 3.92
C TRP A 23 -11.68 3.56 3.42
N LYS A 24 -12.85 3.30 3.92
CA LYS A 24 -13.58 2.05 3.68
C LYS A 24 -14.69 2.12 2.65
N ILE A 25 -14.82 3.21 1.93
CA ILE A 25 -15.83 3.29 0.88
C ILE A 25 -15.18 2.82 -0.42
N PRO A 26 -15.67 1.74 -1.05
CA PRO A 26 -15.34 1.49 -2.45
C PRO A 26 -15.79 2.72 -3.20
N CYS A 27 -14.83 3.54 -3.64
CA CYS A 27 -15.13 4.74 -4.40
C CYS A 27 -15.76 4.33 -5.74
N VAL A 28 -17.05 4.10 -5.72
CA VAL A 28 -17.86 4.02 -6.93
C VAL A 28 -18.24 5.45 -7.27
N PHE A 29 -17.47 6.09 -8.13
CA PHE A 29 -17.84 7.39 -8.67
C PHE A 29 -18.78 7.16 -9.86
N PRO A 30 -20.09 7.48 -9.75
CA PRO A 30 -20.95 7.49 -10.91
C PRO A 30 -20.57 8.67 -11.80
N VAL A 31 -19.84 8.41 -12.87
CA VAL A 31 -19.57 9.42 -13.89
C VAL A 31 -20.79 9.53 -14.78
N LYS A 32 -21.49 10.64 -14.69
CA LYS A 32 -22.61 10.96 -15.59
C LYS A 32 -22.04 11.60 -16.86
N VAL A 33 -21.95 10.83 -17.94
CA VAL A 33 -21.56 11.36 -19.24
C VAL A 33 -22.82 11.72 -20.01
N THR A 34 -22.99 13.00 -20.33
CA THR A 34 -24.08 13.50 -21.19
C THR A 34 -23.51 13.78 -22.57
N TYR A 35 -24.03 13.13 -23.58
CA TYR A 35 -23.64 13.37 -24.97
C TYR A 35 -24.84 13.61 -25.86
N LYS A 36 -24.68 14.44 -26.86
CA LYS A 36 -25.69 14.64 -27.91
C LYS A 36 -25.37 13.76 -29.11
N THR A 37 -26.28 12.91 -29.49
CA THR A 37 -26.14 11.98 -30.63
C THR A 37 -26.62 12.57 -31.96
N SER A 38 -27.16 13.79 -31.96
CA SER A 38 -27.68 14.42 -33.14
C SER A 38 -27.48 15.94 -33.12
N THR A 39 -27.18 16.52 -34.28
CA THR A 39 -27.10 17.97 -34.51
C THR A 39 -28.45 18.65 -34.63
N LYS A 40 -29.57 17.89 -34.65
CA LYS A 40 -30.91 18.45 -34.68
C LYS A 40 -31.28 19.07 -33.33
N LYS A 41 -31.80 20.31 -33.35
CA LYS A 41 -32.21 21.07 -32.15
C LYS A 41 -33.17 20.36 -31.22
N SER A 42 -33.89 19.34 -31.70
CA SER A 42 -34.91 18.57 -30.95
C SER A 42 -34.40 17.25 -30.36
N ALA A 43 -33.12 16.94 -30.50
CA ALA A 43 -32.58 15.68 -29.99
C ALA A 43 -32.53 15.68 -28.44
N LYS A 44 -33.30 14.77 -27.83
CA LYS A 44 -33.19 14.52 -26.37
C LYS A 44 -31.81 13.99 -26.02
N ALA A 45 -31.18 14.59 -25.02
CA ALA A 45 -29.92 14.10 -24.52
C ALA A 45 -30.09 12.69 -23.96
N LYS A 46 -29.28 11.72 -24.43
CA LYS A 46 -29.23 10.38 -23.87
C LYS A 46 -28.17 10.37 -22.76
N THR A 47 -28.56 9.93 -21.60
CA THR A 47 -27.64 9.78 -20.45
C THR A 47 -27.29 8.30 -20.28
N LYS A 48 -25.99 7.97 -20.34
CA LYS A 48 -25.49 6.62 -20.04
C LYS A 48 -24.75 6.66 -18.71
N LYS A 49 -25.18 5.87 -17.74
CA LYS A 49 -24.48 5.69 -16.48
C LYS A 49 -23.35 4.69 -16.70
N LEU A 50 -22.11 5.15 -16.56
CA LEU A 50 -20.94 4.29 -16.58
C LEU A 50 -20.49 4.09 -15.12
N THR A 51 -20.39 2.85 -14.70
CA THR A 51 -19.91 2.50 -13.36
C THR A 51 -18.49 1.93 -13.48
N TYR A 52 -17.52 2.58 -12.87
CA TYR A 52 -16.16 2.08 -12.76
C TYR A 52 -15.95 1.51 -11.36
N THR A 53 -15.49 0.27 -11.30
CA THR A 53 -15.08 -0.35 -10.04
C THR A 53 -13.58 -0.21 -9.89
N LEU A 54 -13.13 0.64 -8.99
CA LEU A 54 -11.73 0.74 -8.59
C LEU A 54 -11.41 -0.35 -7.57
N LYS A 55 -10.60 -1.35 -7.96
CA LYS A 55 -10.04 -2.31 -7.01
C LYS A 55 -8.83 -1.65 -6.34
N VAL A 56 -8.97 -1.26 -5.09
CA VAL A 56 -7.83 -0.84 -4.27
C VAL A 56 -7.08 -2.10 -3.84
N ALA A 57 -5.83 -2.23 -4.29
CA ALA A 57 -5.00 -3.37 -3.90
C ALA A 57 -4.64 -3.27 -2.41
N LYS A 58 -4.73 -4.40 -1.70
CA LYS A 58 -4.37 -4.48 -0.28
C LYS A 58 -2.91 -4.09 -0.05
N VAL A 59 -2.67 -3.41 1.07
CA VAL A 59 -1.33 -3.15 1.57
C VAL A 59 -0.66 -4.49 1.89
N GLY A 60 0.58 -4.66 1.46
CA GLY A 60 1.35 -5.86 1.73
C GLY A 60 2.79 -5.52 2.12
N VAL A 61 3.38 -6.40 2.91
CA VAL A 61 4.79 -6.35 3.29
C VAL A 61 5.37 -7.76 3.16
N ALA A 62 6.58 -7.85 2.64
CA ALA A 62 7.37 -9.08 2.62
C ALA A 62 8.74 -8.78 3.21
N LEU A 63 9.27 -9.70 4.00
CA LEU A 63 10.61 -9.64 4.56
C LEU A 63 11.53 -10.59 3.82
N SER A 64 12.71 -10.12 3.46
CA SER A 64 13.82 -10.90 2.93
C SER A 64 15.11 -10.54 3.68
N GLY A 65 16.08 -11.42 3.64
CA GLY A 65 17.36 -11.28 4.32
C GLY A 65 17.81 -12.62 4.89
N ASP A 66 18.95 -12.63 5.58
CA ASP A 66 19.51 -13.85 6.15
C ASP A 66 18.63 -14.37 7.30
N SER A 67 18.55 -15.69 7.39
CA SER A 67 17.83 -16.38 8.46
C SER A 67 18.75 -16.83 9.60
N VAL A 68 20.05 -16.56 9.47
CA VAL A 68 21.07 -16.94 10.47
C VAL A 68 21.94 -15.73 10.76
N VAL A 69 22.20 -15.46 12.03
CA VAL A 69 23.09 -14.40 12.51
C VAL A 69 23.98 -14.94 13.64
N ALA A 70 25.25 -14.54 13.67
CA ALA A 70 26.13 -14.89 14.79
C ALA A 70 25.84 -14.02 16.02
N ILE A 71 26.15 -14.54 17.21
CA ILE A 71 26.13 -13.72 18.43
C ILE A 71 27.07 -12.52 18.26
N GLY A 72 26.58 -11.32 18.61
CA GLY A 72 27.29 -10.05 18.46
C GLY A 72 27.37 -9.50 17.05
N SER A 73 26.86 -10.26 16.05
CA SER A 73 26.78 -9.81 14.66
C SER A 73 25.40 -9.25 14.32
N THR A 74 25.34 -8.55 13.19
CA THR A 74 24.09 -7.97 12.69
C THR A 74 23.76 -8.49 11.30
N THR A 75 22.48 -8.66 11.02
CA THR A 75 21.96 -8.87 9.66
C THR A 75 20.86 -7.87 9.38
N LYS A 76 20.72 -7.46 8.13
CA LYS A 76 19.67 -6.51 7.72
C LYS A 76 18.53 -7.21 7.02
N LEU A 77 17.33 -7.11 7.60
CA LEU A 77 16.12 -7.53 6.94
C LEU A 77 15.63 -6.40 6.02
N THR A 78 15.51 -6.72 4.74
CA THR A 78 14.92 -5.82 3.76
C THR A 78 13.43 -6.06 3.64
N ASN A 79 12.68 -5.00 3.46
CA ASN A 79 11.24 -5.08 3.28
C ASN A 79 10.83 -4.64 1.89
N THR A 80 9.89 -5.36 1.30
CA THR A 80 9.23 -4.96 0.06
C THR A 80 7.83 -4.48 0.37
N LYS A 81 7.61 -3.18 0.22
CA LYS A 81 6.30 -2.55 0.39
C LYS A 81 5.50 -2.69 -0.89
N LYS A 82 4.30 -3.25 -0.81
CA LYS A 82 3.34 -3.23 -1.91
C LYS A 82 2.30 -2.14 -1.66
N ASN A 83 2.05 -1.33 -2.69
CA ASN A 83 0.94 -0.38 -2.80
C ASN A 83 0.97 0.84 -1.88
N SER A 84 2.10 1.20 -1.25
CA SER A 84 2.18 2.49 -0.56
C SER A 84 3.60 2.98 -0.33
N SER A 85 3.88 4.18 -0.83
CA SER A 85 5.11 4.94 -0.51
C SER A 85 5.05 5.62 0.86
N ARG A 86 3.84 5.80 1.44
CA ARG A 86 3.61 6.45 2.75
C ARG A 86 3.46 5.47 3.90
N ALA A 87 3.77 4.21 3.70
CA ALA A 87 3.65 3.19 4.71
C ALA A 87 4.70 3.36 5.81
N LYS A 88 4.27 3.32 7.07
CA LYS A 88 5.15 3.16 8.23
C LYS A 88 5.33 1.68 8.50
N ILE A 89 6.59 1.24 8.66
CA ILE A 89 6.92 -0.12 9.08
C ILE A 89 7.46 -0.07 10.48
N THR A 90 7.01 -1.01 11.30
CA THR A 90 7.54 -1.26 12.65
C THR A 90 7.97 -2.71 12.73
N TYR A 91 9.09 -2.96 13.40
CA TYR A 91 9.63 -4.28 13.64
C TYR A 91 9.52 -4.63 15.13
N THR A 92 9.29 -5.88 15.43
CA THR A 92 9.29 -6.42 16.79
C THR A 92 9.93 -7.79 16.80
N SER A 93 10.73 -8.08 17.82
CA SER A 93 11.25 -9.40 18.09
C SER A 93 10.28 -10.15 19.00
N SER A 94 10.20 -11.46 18.86
CA SER A 94 9.47 -12.31 19.82
C SER A 94 10.21 -12.51 21.12
N ASP A 95 11.56 -12.36 21.10
CA ASP A 95 12.41 -12.47 22.27
C ASP A 95 13.69 -11.62 22.09
N ASP A 96 13.72 -10.46 22.75
CA ASP A 96 14.86 -9.54 22.69
C ASP A 96 16.11 -10.05 23.41
N SER A 97 15.98 -11.09 24.25
CA SER A 97 17.12 -11.75 24.88
C SER A 97 17.89 -12.65 23.91
N ILE A 98 17.27 -13.08 22.82
CA ILE A 98 17.89 -13.88 21.76
C ILE A 98 18.38 -12.97 20.63
N ALA A 99 17.52 -12.08 20.12
CA ALA A 99 17.90 -11.09 19.14
C ALA A 99 17.04 -9.83 19.25
N THR A 100 17.64 -8.68 19.09
CA THR A 100 16.97 -7.38 19.01
C THR A 100 16.81 -6.96 17.57
N VAL A 101 15.79 -6.12 17.31
CA VAL A 101 15.56 -5.55 15.97
C VAL A 101 15.41 -4.04 16.04
N ALA A 102 16.16 -3.34 15.22
CA ALA A 102 16.10 -1.87 15.11
C ALA A 102 14.97 -1.43 14.16
N ALA A 103 14.60 -0.15 14.21
CA ALA A 103 13.55 0.43 13.39
C ALA A 103 13.83 0.40 11.87
N ASP A 104 15.08 0.25 11.48
CA ASP A 104 15.52 0.12 10.09
C ASP A 104 15.53 -1.33 9.57
N GLY A 105 15.18 -2.31 10.44
CA GLY A 105 15.18 -3.73 10.13
C GLY A 105 16.52 -4.44 10.40
N THR A 106 17.49 -3.78 11.06
CA THR A 106 18.74 -4.42 11.48
C THR A 106 18.48 -5.32 12.68
N VAL A 107 18.79 -6.59 12.56
CA VAL A 107 18.66 -7.61 13.60
C VAL A 107 20.07 -7.86 14.19
N THR A 108 20.19 -7.82 15.50
CA THR A 108 21.42 -8.09 16.25
C THR A 108 21.26 -9.36 17.06
N GLY A 109 22.15 -10.33 16.87
CA GLY A 109 22.19 -11.58 17.66
C GLY A 109 22.75 -11.33 19.07
N VAL A 110 22.00 -11.70 20.10
CA VAL A 110 22.39 -11.52 21.50
C VAL A 110 22.79 -12.86 22.14
N LYS A 111 21.98 -13.89 21.92
CA LYS A 111 22.15 -15.22 22.50
C LYS A 111 21.73 -16.27 21.49
N ALA A 112 22.41 -17.43 21.51
CA ALA A 112 22.05 -18.56 20.65
C ALA A 112 20.60 -19.00 20.88
N GLY A 113 19.83 -19.16 19.81
CA GLY A 113 18.44 -19.55 19.84
C GLY A 113 17.68 -19.18 18.57
N LYS A 114 16.41 -19.49 18.54
CA LYS A 114 15.51 -19.12 17.43
C LYS A 114 14.55 -18.02 17.89
N VAL A 115 14.34 -17.05 17.03
CA VAL A 115 13.47 -15.90 17.29
C VAL A 115 12.69 -15.56 16.03
N THR A 116 11.45 -15.12 16.19
CA THR A 116 10.61 -14.65 15.09
C THR A 116 10.56 -13.14 15.08
N ILE A 117 11.02 -12.55 13.98
CA ILE A 117 10.92 -11.10 13.75
C ILE A 117 9.61 -10.81 13.00
N THR A 118 8.81 -9.94 13.57
CA THR A 118 7.53 -9.49 12.98
C THR A 118 7.69 -8.10 12.41
N ALA A 119 7.33 -7.91 11.15
CA ALA A 119 7.20 -6.59 10.53
C ALA A 119 5.74 -6.25 10.32
N LYS A 120 5.30 -5.13 10.83
CA LYS A 120 3.96 -4.57 10.65
C LYS A 120 4.03 -3.31 9.81
N ILE A 121 3.36 -3.32 8.66
CA ILE A 121 3.16 -2.14 7.83
C ILE A 121 1.80 -1.51 8.13
N THR A 122 1.77 -0.18 8.27
CA THR A 122 0.54 0.57 8.53
C THR A 122 0.41 1.71 7.54
N VAL A 123 -0.78 1.84 6.93
CA VAL A 123 -1.14 2.92 6.01
C VAL A 123 -2.53 3.42 6.39
N GLY A 124 -2.60 4.56 7.04
CA GLY A 124 -3.87 5.06 7.57
C GLY A 124 -4.49 4.08 8.57
N LYS A 125 -5.64 3.49 8.21
CA LYS A 125 -6.34 2.47 9.02
C LYS A 125 -6.03 1.04 8.61
N ASP A 126 -5.35 0.83 7.48
CA ASP A 126 -5.01 -0.49 6.97
C ASP A 126 -3.65 -0.93 7.52
N SER A 127 -3.54 -2.21 7.84
CA SER A 127 -2.28 -2.81 8.27
C SER A 127 -2.11 -4.21 7.70
N ALA A 128 -0.85 -4.59 7.49
CA ALA A 128 -0.46 -5.94 7.15
C ALA A 128 0.75 -6.33 7.98
N THR A 129 0.87 -7.60 8.32
CA THR A 129 1.98 -8.16 9.07
C THR A 129 2.64 -9.28 8.28
N THR A 130 3.94 -9.42 8.47
CA THR A 130 4.71 -10.57 8.00
C THR A 130 5.72 -10.94 9.06
N THR A 131 6.08 -12.20 9.11
CA THR A 131 7.06 -12.74 10.07
C THR A 131 8.22 -13.37 9.32
N LYS A 132 9.37 -13.42 9.97
CA LYS A 132 10.55 -14.13 9.52
C LYS A 132 11.27 -14.70 10.72
N ASP A 133 11.56 -16.01 10.63
CA ASP A 133 12.35 -16.69 11.64
C ASP A 133 13.84 -16.44 11.40
N VAL A 134 14.54 -16.14 12.47
CA VAL A 134 15.99 -15.91 12.52
C VAL A 134 16.58 -16.81 13.57
N GLU A 135 17.64 -17.52 13.23
CA GLU A 135 18.41 -18.36 14.14
C GLU A 135 19.71 -17.66 14.52
N VAL A 136 19.92 -17.45 15.81
CA VAL A 136 21.19 -16.92 16.32
C VAL A 136 22.09 -18.09 16.68
N LYS A 137 23.28 -18.14 16.09
CA LYS A 137 24.28 -19.20 16.32
C LYS A 137 25.53 -18.66 17.00
N ASN A 138 26.08 -19.50 17.85
CA ASN A 138 27.39 -19.28 18.37
C ASN A 138 28.44 -19.96 17.45
N TYR A 139 29.24 -19.17 16.77
CA TYR A 139 30.38 -19.65 15.98
C TYR A 139 31.66 -19.46 16.81
N VAL A 140 31.87 -20.38 17.72
CA VAL A 140 33.14 -20.47 18.47
C VAL A 140 34.01 -21.49 17.80
#